data_a39362ffaa915cfdfff0efe846672488
#
_entry.id   a39362ffaa915cfdfff0efe846672488
#
_cell.length_a   1.000
_cell.length_b   1.000
_cell.length_c   1.000
_cell.angle_alpha   90.00
_cell.angle_beta   90.00
_cell.angle_gamma   90.00
#
_symmetry.space_group_name_H-M   'P 1'
#
loop_
_entity.id
_entity.type
_entity.pdbx_description
1 polymer ?
#
loop_
_entity_poly.entity_id
_entity_poly.type
_entity_poly.pdbx_seq_one_letter_code
_entity_poly.pdbx_strand_id
1 'polypeptide(L)'
;MSHVVDEVQNQPELWKSTAIFITMDEGGGYYDSGEVQPVSFFGDGTRIPMIVVSPFTRPDATDHTYADHVSIVKFIEANWNLAPLSDRSLDNLPNPQQRDGEYLPATAPQ
;
A
#
# COMPACT_ATOMS: atom_id res chain seq x y z
N MET A 1 -5.97 -17.32 -7.02
CA MET A 1 -6.23 -15.93 -6.58
C MET A 1 -7.43 -15.33 -7.30
N SER A 2 -7.55 -15.40 -8.63
CA SER A 2 -8.74 -14.94 -9.37
C SER A 2 -10.06 -15.46 -8.80
N HIS A 3 -10.15 -16.76 -8.49
CA HIS A 3 -11.35 -17.35 -7.90
C HIS A 3 -11.87 -16.62 -6.65
N VAL A 4 -10.97 -16.21 -5.75
CA VAL A 4 -11.39 -15.47 -4.54
C VAL A 4 -11.94 -14.09 -4.90
N VAL A 5 -11.33 -13.42 -5.85
CA VAL A 5 -11.82 -12.13 -6.36
C VAL A 5 -13.19 -12.29 -7.02
N ASP A 6 -13.36 -13.32 -7.88
CA ASP A 6 -14.60 -13.62 -8.55
C ASP A 6 -15.72 -13.91 -7.55
N GLU A 7 -15.45 -14.69 -6.50
CA GLU A 7 -16.41 -15.02 -5.44
C GLU A 7 -16.90 -13.77 -4.70
N VAL A 8 -16.01 -12.83 -4.42
CA VAL A 8 -16.39 -11.57 -3.77
C VAL A 8 -17.18 -10.67 -4.73
N GLN A 9 -16.73 -10.57 -5.97
CA GLN A 9 -17.39 -9.74 -7.00
C GLN A 9 -18.81 -10.25 -7.35
N ASN A 10 -19.02 -11.56 -7.29
CA ASN A 10 -20.32 -12.19 -7.55
C ASN A 10 -21.33 -12.01 -6.41
N GLN A 11 -20.94 -11.34 -5.31
CA GLN A 11 -21.82 -11.01 -4.20
C GLN A 11 -22.04 -9.48 -4.13
N PRO A 12 -23.07 -8.92 -4.78
CA PRO A 12 -23.22 -7.47 -4.92
C PRO A 12 -23.23 -6.70 -3.59
N GLU A 13 -23.83 -7.28 -2.55
CA GLU A 13 -23.91 -6.66 -1.23
C GLU A 13 -22.55 -6.61 -0.52
N LEU A 14 -21.69 -7.57 -0.77
CA LEU A 14 -20.34 -7.60 -0.27
C LEU A 14 -19.43 -6.70 -1.13
N TRP A 15 -19.52 -6.86 -2.45
CA TRP A 15 -18.68 -6.14 -3.39
C TRP A 15 -18.77 -4.63 -3.25
N LYS A 16 -19.96 -4.08 -3.09
CA LYS A 16 -20.19 -2.62 -3.03
C LYS A 16 -19.42 -1.89 -1.92
N SER A 17 -18.89 -2.62 -0.91
CA SER A 17 -18.16 -2.05 0.22
C SER A 17 -16.82 -2.74 0.47
N THR A 18 -16.28 -3.47 -0.51
CA THR A 18 -15.05 -4.25 -0.34
C THR A 18 -13.90 -3.63 -1.10
N ALA A 19 -12.72 -3.64 -0.47
CA ALA A 19 -11.44 -3.44 -1.13
C ALA A 19 -10.56 -4.66 -0.88
N ILE A 20 -10.01 -5.25 -1.95
CA ILE A 20 -9.12 -6.41 -1.90
C ILE A 20 -7.71 -5.91 -2.24
N PHE A 21 -6.79 -6.08 -1.31
CA PHE A 21 -5.36 -5.79 -1.51
C PHE A 21 -4.63 -7.12 -1.72
N ILE A 22 -3.90 -7.22 -2.82
CA ILE A 22 -3.13 -8.40 -3.18
C ILE A 22 -1.68 -7.97 -3.31
N THR A 23 -0.84 -8.47 -2.43
CA THR A 23 0.60 -8.17 -2.43
C THR A 23 1.40 -9.39 -1.98
N MET A 24 2.72 -9.28 -2.02
CA MET A 24 3.63 -10.29 -1.50
C MET A 24 4.01 -9.96 -0.06
N ASP A 25 4.36 -10.96 0.71
CA ASP A 25 4.85 -10.81 2.08
C ASP A 25 6.27 -10.20 2.11
N GLU A 26 7.10 -10.55 1.12
CA GLU A 26 8.45 -10.01 0.98
C GLU A 26 9.00 -10.23 -0.46
N GLY A 27 10.18 -9.71 -0.74
CA GLY A 27 10.78 -9.77 -2.08
C GLY A 27 11.40 -11.10 -2.48
N GLY A 28 11.34 -12.13 -1.62
CA GLY A 28 11.82 -13.50 -1.93
C GLY A 28 13.32 -13.62 -2.19
N GLY A 29 14.12 -12.62 -1.85
CA GLY A 29 15.55 -12.60 -2.17
C GLY A 29 15.86 -12.34 -3.64
N TYR A 30 14.90 -11.99 -4.45
CA TYR A 30 15.11 -11.61 -5.84
C TYR A 30 15.80 -10.26 -5.96
N TYR A 31 16.62 -10.12 -7.02
CA TYR A 31 17.26 -8.87 -7.34
C TYR A 31 16.24 -7.81 -7.74
N ASP A 32 16.38 -6.63 -7.16
CA ASP A 32 15.64 -5.43 -7.58
C ASP A 32 16.63 -4.36 -8.07
N SER A 33 16.37 -3.78 -9.23
CA SER A 33 17.16 -2.69 -9.80
C SER A 33 16.77 -1.30 -9.26
N GLY A 34 15.70 -1.22 -8.46
CA GLY A 34 15.23 0.03 -7.89
C GLY A 34 16.00 0.47 -6.65
N GLU A 35 15.83 1.73 -6.29
CA GLU A 35 16.35 2.26 -5.04
C GLU A 35 15.50 1.79 -3.87
N VAL A 36 16.16 1.32 -2.82
CA VAL A 36 15.52 0.98 -1.54
C VAL A 36 15.45 2.26 -0.70
N GLN A 37 14.25 2.61 -0.25
CA GLN A 37 14.02 3.83 0.51
C GLN A 37 14.53 3.71 1.96
N PRO A 38 15.28 4.68 2.49
CA PRO A 38 15.75 4.66 3.87
C PRO A 38 14.68 5.16 4.85
N VAL A 39 13.51 4.54 4.87
CA VAL A 39 12.36 4.95 5.69
C VAL A 39 12.51 4.64 7.18
N SER A 40 13.47 3.79 7.54
CA SER A 40 13.78 3.43 8.93
C SER A 40 15.24 3.04 9.08
N PHE A 41 15.68 2.74 10.31
CA PHE A 41 17.02 2.20 10.56
C PHE A 41 17.31 0.92 9.77
N PHE A 42 16.31 0.10 9.52
CA PHE A 42 16.43 -1.14 8.75
C PHE A 42 16.32 -0.93 7.23
N GLY A 43 15.99 0.30 6.80
CA GLY A 43 15.63 0.58 5.42
C GLY A 43 14.24 0.03 5.06
N ASP A 44 13.96 0.06 3.78
CA ASP A 44 12.79 -0.62 3.20
C ASP A 44 13.26 -1.85 2.43
N GLY A 45 12.36 -2.78 2.12
CA GLY A 45 12.66 -3.96 1.32
C GLY A 45 12.74 -3.67 -0.17
N THR A 46 13.07 -4.71 -0.94
CA THR A 46 12.94 -4.69 -2.40
C THR A 46 11.48 -4.46 -2.80
N ARG A 47 11.28 -3.85 -3.98
CA ARG A 47 9.92 -3.58 -4.47
C ARG A 47 9.14 -4.87 -4.70
N ILE A 48 7.92 -4.87 -4.25
CA ILE A 48 6.95 -5.94 -4.45
C ILE A 48 5.71 -5.38 -5.14
N PRO A 49 5.00 -6.18 -5.95
CA PRO A 49 3.78 -5.72 -6.59
C PRO A 49 2.63 -5.60 -5.59
N MET A 50 1.76 -4.62 -5.79
CA MET A 50 0.48 -4.53 -5.14
C MET A 50 -0.62 -4.33 -6.18
N ILE A 51 -1.71 -5.09 -6.05
CA ILE A 51 -2.92 -4.95 -6.87
C ILE A 51 -4.07 -4.63 -5.93
N VAL A 52 -4.83 -3.60 -6.26
CA VAL A 52 -6.04 -3.24 -5.51
C VAL A 52 -7.25 -3.46 -6.39
N VAL A 53 -8.18 -4.28 -5.90
CA VAL A 53 -9.43 -4.61 -6.60
C VAL A 53 -10.61 -4.15 -5.75
N SER A 54 -11.36 -3.18 -6.26
CA SER A 54 -12.47 -2.57 -5.53
C SER A 54 -13.39 -1.81 -6.50
N PRO A 55 -14.69 -1.66 -6.19
CA PRO A 55 -15.56 -0.77 -6.96
C PRO A 55 -15.16 0.71 -6.85
N PHE A 56 -14.28 1.06 -5.92
CA PHE A 56 -13.79 2.42 -5.70
C PHE A 56 -12.47 2.70 -6.42
N THR A 57 -11.81 1.68 -6.98
CA THR A 57 -10.57 1.88 -7.72
C THR A 57 -10.84 2.27 -9.16
N ARG A 58 -9.97 3.12 -9.71
CA ARG A 58 -9.99 3.44 -11.12
C ARG A 58 -9.49 2.23 -11.92
N PRO A 59 -10.27 1.69 -12.87
CA PRO A 59 -9.82 0.55 -13.66
C PRO A 59 -8.64 0.93 -14.57
N ASP A 60 -7.79 -0.04 -14.85
CA ASP A 60 -6.63 0.08 -15.75
C ASP A 60 -5.68 1.25 -15.39
N ALA A 61 -5.64 1.62 -14.12
CA ALA A 61 -4.76 2.66 -13.62
C ALA A 61 -3.50 2.04 -13.00
N THR A 62 -2.37 2.71 -13.20
CA THR A 62 -1.14 2.46 -12.47
C THR A 62 -0.91 3.63 -11.52
N ASP A 63 -0.74 3.35 -10.25
CA ASP A 63 -0.36 4.34 -9.24
C ASP A 63 1.15 4.22 -8.98
N HIS A 64 1.84 5.35 -9.03
CA HIS A 64 3.28 5.46 -8.77
C HIS A 64 3.59 6.04 -7.39
N THR A 65 2.58 6.23 -6.55
CA THR A 65 2.77 6.65 -5.18
C THR A 65 3.55 5.58 -4.42
N TYR A 66 4.55 6.01 -3.66
CA TYR A 66 5.25 5.11 -2.77
C TYR A 66 4.28 4.54 -1.73
N ALA A 67 4.29 3.24 -1.59
CA ALA A 67 3.51 2.50 -0.59
C ALA A 67 4.32 1.32 -0.06
N ASP A 68 4.08 0.95 1.16
CA ASP A 68 4.62 -0.24 1.83
C ASP A 68 3.50 -1.03 2.51
N HIS A 69 3.81 -2.11 3.22
CA HIS A 69 2.80 -2.88 3.94
C HIS A 69 2.05 -2.05 4.98
N VAL A 70 2.71 -1.08 5.59
CA VAL A 70 2.11 -0.22 6.61
C VAL A 70 1.07 0.72 5.99
N SER A 71 1.17 1.00 4.70
CA SER A 71 0.16 1.78 3.98
C SER A 71 -1.23 1.14 4.03
N ILE A 72 -1.32 -0.20 4.10
CA ILE A 72 -2.59 -0.90 4.28
C ILE A 72 -3.15 -0.67 5.70
N VAL A 73 -2.28 -0.65 6.71
CA VAL A 73 -2.67 -0.31 8.09
C VAL A 73 -3.21 1.13 8.13
N LYS A 74 -2.50 2.05 7.53
CA LYS A 74 -2.88 3.46 7.44
C LYS A 74 -4.21 3.66 6.68
N PHE A 75 -4.47 2.87 5.65
CA PHE A 75 -5.75 2.85 4.96
C PHE A 75 -6.89 2.42 5.90
N ILE A 76 -6.67 1.38 6.71
CA ILE A 76 -7.64 0.92 7.72
C ILE A 76 -7.89 2.03 8.74
N GLU A 77 -6.85 2.63 9.28
CA GLU A 77 -6.96 3.73 10.25
C GLU A 77 -7.78 4.90 9.69
N ALA A 78 -7.49 5.33 8.48
CA ALA A 78 -8.23 6.40 7.82
C ALA A 78 -9.70 6.04 7.58
N ASN A 79 -9.97 4.79 7.19
CA ASN A 79 -11.32 4.34 6.85
C ASN A 79 -12.24 4.21 8.09
N TRP A 80 -11.67 3.87 9.24
CA TRP A 80 -12.42 3.73 10.50
C TRP A 80 -12.13 4.83 11.53
N ASN A 81 -11.44 5.89 11.12
CA ASN A 81 -11.06 7.02 11.99
C ASN A 81 -10.32 6.56 13.24
N LEU A 82 -9.37 5.66 13.06
CA LEU A 82 -8.49 5.17 14.14
C LEU A 82 -7.26 6.05 14.24
N ALA A 83 -6.71 6.14 15.43
CA ALA A 83 -5.41 6.77 15.64
C ALA A 83 -4.28 5.81 15.19
N PRO A 84 -3.12 6.36 14.78
CA PRO A 84 -1.93 5.55 14.54
C PRO A 84 -1.55 4.70 15.76
N LEU A 85 -0.86 3.59 15.51
CA LEU A 85 -0.45 2.66 16.56
C LEU A 85 0.42 3.31 17.65
N SER A 86 1.24 4.28 17.27
CA SER A 86 2.02 5.11 18.20
C SER A 86 2.54 6.37 17.51
N ASP A 87 3.06 7.32 18.30
CA ASP A 87 3.69 8.53 17.79
C ASP A 87 4.95 8.26 16.94
N ARG A 88 5.53 7.06 17.06
CA ARG A 88 6.78 6.67 16.42
C ARG A 88 6.63 5.51 15.42
N SER A 89 5.43 5.06 15.18
CA SER A 89 5.16 3.99 14.22
C SER A 89 5.17 4.49 12.77
N LEU A 90 5.45 3.61 11.83
CA LEU A 90 5.53 3.95 10.41
C LEU A 90 4.19 4.42 9.83
N ASP A 91 3.07 3.94 10.38
CA ASP A 91 1.72 4.38 10.02
C ASP A 91 1.44 5.85 10.38
N ASN A 92 2.22 6.43 11.30
CA ASN A 92 2.13 7.85 11.64
C ASN A 92 3.00 8.76 10.76
N LEU A 93 3.74 8.22 9.80
CA LEU A 93 4.50 9.02 8.84
C LEU A 93 3.58 9.84 7.94
N PRO A 94 4.00 11.05 7.52
CA PRO A 94 3.28 11.83 6.51
C PRO A 94 3.10 11.01 5.22
N ASN A 95 1.98 11.19 4.55
CA ASN A 95 1.80 10.60 3.23
C ASN A 95 2.87 11.12 2.26
N PRO A 96 3.44 10.26 1.41
CA PRO A 96 4.38 10.68 0.40
C PRO A 96 3.69 11.70 -0.52
N GLN A 97 4.42 12.77 -0.84
CA GLN A 97 3.93 13.76 -1.80
C GLN A 97 4.47 13.43 -3.18
N GLN A 98 3.59 13.15 -4.11
CA GLN A 98 3.95 12.95 -5.50
C GLN A 98 4.15 14.31 -6.17
N ARG A 99 5.34 14.53 -6.74
CA ARG A 99 5.57 15.58 -7.74
C ARG A 99 5.55 14.94 -9.12
N ASP A 100 5.05 15.65 -10.11
CA ASP A 100 5.02 15.17 -11.50
C ASP A 100 6.38 14.58 -11.91
N GLY A 101 6.43 13.27 -12.09
CA GLY A 101 7.59 12.53 -12.56
C GLY A 101 8.65 12.15 -11.52
N GLU A 102 8.49 12.49 -10.25
CA GLU A 102 9.44 12.13 -9.20
C GLU A 102 8.79 11.31 -8.09
N TYR A 103 9.48 10.24 -7.68
CA TYR A 103 9.22 9.56 -6.42
C TYR A 103 9.75 10.43 -5.27
N LEU A 104 8.87 10.93 -4.42
CA LEU A 104 9.31 11.49 -3.15
C LEU A 104 9.17 10.42 -2.07
N PRO A 105 10.29 10.02 -1.45
CA PRO A 105 10.25 9.08 -0.34
C PRO A 105 9.43 9.67 0.81
N ALA A 106 8.79 8.79 1.58
CA ALA A 106 8.28 9.16 2.89
C ALA A 106 9.46 9.71 3.71
N THR A 107 9.35 10.93 4.20
CA THR A 107 10.37 11.48 5.09
C THR A 107 10.22 10.79 6.44
N ALA A 108 11.26 10.07 6.84
CA ALA A 108 11.33 9.53 8.20
C ALA A 108 11.19 10.66 9.22
N PRO A 109 10.47 10.48 10.33
CA PRO A 109 10.48 11.44 11.41
C PRO A 109 11.91 11.56 11.94
N GLN A 110 12.41 12.80 12.03
CA GLN A 110 13.68 13.10 12.68
C GLN A 110 13.56 12.92 14.20
#